data_e14438622c04f442fe869e4160f456c3
#
_entry.id   e14438622c04f442fe869e4160f456c3
#
_cell.length_a   1.000
_cell.length_b   1.000
_cell.length_c   1.000
_cell.angle_alpha   90.00
_cell.angle_beta   90.00
_cell.angle_gamma   90.00
#
_symmetry.space_group_name_H-M   'P 1'
#
loop_
_entity.id
_entity.type
_entity.pdbx_description
1 polymer ?
#
loop_
_entity_poly.entity_id
_entity_poly.type
_entity_poly.pdbx_seq_one_letter_code
_entity_poly.pdbx_strand_id
1 'polypeptide(L)'
;MSYNTYITSWGTDPLQQTQDLINKNVLTSNTRVILAFASFNFSNSQFIPGLGNISIDEVQKITNLVHSHGGKVSLSIGGATYPFFGSDLYNQPGDLATNINQVLINCGFDGVDFDIEDYAGNVPSNFATQAASLINTLRYLNNGIYISLTTAAQAWASNCYQQNLINLTIGNLNVWQPMEYDLWIQTGFTYSQQIQYDINFYLTNWSVSPSKIVLGLMPGKDDMGRDLSLQDALNLTSFAIQKELKGVMTWDANSDSTGVDGNAPYAYSLGILSILNNTESHYDIPSDWLYHVSNRKKETRITEL
;
A
#
# COMPACT_ATOMS: atom_id res chain seq x y z
N MET A 1 10.11 -9.32 7.08
CA MET A 1 9.52 -8.06 6.53
C MET A 1 8.10 -8.35 6.05
N SER A 2 7.21 -7.36 6.00
CA SER A 2 5.83 -7.55 5.54
C SER A 2 5.69 -7.27 4.04
N TYR A 3 4.76 -7.96 3.41
CA TYR A 3 4.24 -7.64 2.09
C TYR A 3 2.79 -7.19 2.23
N ASN A 4 2.47 -6.00 1.74
CA ASN A 4 1.12 -5.47 1.72
C ASN A 4 0.65 -5.39 0.26
N THR A 5 -0.60 -5.74 -0.02
CA THR A 5 -1.18 -5.58 -1.36
C THR A 5 -2.63 -5.17 -1.28
N TYR A 6 -3.00 -4.24 -2.15
CA TYR A 6 -4.39 -3.81 -2.25
C TYR A 6 -5.20 -4.78 -3.11
N ILE A 7 -6.43 -5.01 -2.70
CA ILE A 7 -7.51 -5.56 -3.54
C ILE A 7 -8.61 -4.51 -3.63
N THR A 8 -9.25 -4.41 -4.78
CA THR A 8 -10.20 -3.34 -5.06
C THR A 8 -11.63 -3.81 -4.98
N SER A 9 -12.54 -2.94 -4.53
CA SER A 9 -13.98 -3.22 -4.46
C SER A 9 -14.73 -2.97 -5.78
N TRP A 10 -13.98 -2.61 -6.83
CA TRP A 10 -14.51 -2.37 -8.17
C TRP A 10 -13.73 -3.22 -9.20
N GLY A 11 -14.36 -3.44 -10.34
CA GLY A 11 -13.77 -4.25 -11.42
C GLY A 11 -13.99 -5.74 -11.21
N THR A 12 -13.20 -6.39 -10.36
CA THR A 12 -13.31 -7.81 -10.02
C THR A 12 -13.84 -7.98 -8.59
N ASP A 13 -14.62 -9.03 -8.35
CA ASP A 13 -15.11 -9.39 -7.01
C ASP A 13 -13.94 -9.56 -6.01
N PRO A 14 -13.89 -8.81 -4.90
CA PRO A 14 -12.81 -8.89 -3.92
C PRO A 14 -12.67 -10.27 -3.26
N LEU A 15 -13.74 -11.02 -3.11
CA LEU A 15 -13.68 -12.40 -2.63
C LEU A 15 -12.94 -13.30 -3.63
N GLN A 16 -13.21 -13.13 -4.93
CA GLN A 16 -12.49 -13.84 -5.99
C GLN A 16 -11.02 -13.40 -6.04
N GLN A 17 -10.72 -12.10 -5.94
CA GLN A 17 -9.33 -11.62 -5.87
C GLN A 17 -8.58 -12.26 -4.70
N THR A 18 -9.22 -12.33 -3.52
CA THR A 18 -8.64 -13.00 -2.34
C THR A 18 -8.36 -14.47 -2.60
N GLN A 19 -9.29 -15.18 -3.24
CA GLN A 19 -9.10 -16.59 -3.61
C GLN A 19 -7.95 -16.76 -4.62
N ASP A 20 -7.80 -15.84 -5.56
CA ASP A 20 -6.71 -15.87 -6.54
C ASP A 20 -5.34 -15.63 -5.87
N LEU A 21 -5.25 -14.73 -4.90
CA LEU A 21 -4.02 -14.54 -4.10
C LEU A 21 -3.62 -15.83 -3.36
N ILE A 22 -4.61 -16.59 -2.85
CA ILE A 22 -4.39 -17.88 -2.21
C ILE A 22 -3.90 -18.91 -3.23
N ASN A 23 -4.62 -19.06 -4.32
CA ASN A 23 -4.32 -20.05 -5.38
C ASN A 23 -2.93 -19.83 -6.01
N LYS A 24 -2.45 -18.60 -5.99
CA LYS A 24 -1.13 -18.20 -6.49
C LYS A 24 -0.03 -18.19 -5.43
N ASN A 25 -0.34 -18.56 -4.18
CA ASN A 25 0.59 -18.51 -3.04
C ASN A 25 1.14 -17.11 -2.74
N VAL A 26 0.40 -16.06 -3.09
CA VAL A 26 0.70 -14.66 -2.72
C VAL A 26 0.27 -14.38 -1.28
N LEU A 27 -0.86 -14.97 -0.85
CA LEU A 27 -1.33 -14.85 0.53
C LEU A 27 -0.56 -15.80 1.45
N THR A 28 0.22 -15.23 2.35
CA THR A 28 1.05 -15.94 3.34
C THR A 28 0.88 -15.28 4.72
N SER A 29 1.49 -15.85 5.76
CA SER A 29 1.50 -15.23 7.11
C SER A 29 2.21 -13.86 7.15
N ASN A 30 3.03 -13.54 6.16
CA ASN A 30 3.70 -12.26 6.02
C ASN A 30 2.95 -11.26 5.12
N THR A 31 1.80 -11.68 4.56
CA THR A 31 0.98 -10.87 3.66
C THR A 31 -0.13 -10.17 4.42
N ARG A 32 -0.29 -8.88 4.15
CA ARG A 32 -1.47 -8.10 4.53
C ARG A 32 -2.24 -7.71 3.28
N VAL A 33 -3.47 -8.17 3.20
CA VAL A 33 -4.43 -7.72 2.19
C VAL A 33 -5.07 -6.41 2.66
N ILE A 34 -5.15 -5.41 1.79
CA ILE A 34 -5.77 -4.12 2.07
C ILE A 34 -6.97 -3.98 1.15
N LEU A 35 -8.18 -4.00 1.71
CA LEU A 35 -9.43 -3.85 0.95
C LEU A 35 -9.73 -2.38 0.71
N ALA A 36 -9.73 -1.94 -0.53
CA ALA A 36 -9.90 -0.56 -0.97
C ALA A 36 -11.23 -0.36 -1.73
N PHE A 37 -11.88 0.80 -1.61
CA PHE A 37 -11.74 1.85 -0.62
C PHE A 37 -13.07 2.11 0.06
N ALA A 38 -13.03 2.33 1.38
CA ALA A 38 -14.14 2.97 2.08
C ALA A 38 -14.00 4.49 2.00
N SER A 39 -15.13 5.22 2.06
CA SER A 39 -15.10 6.67 2.23
C SER A 39 -15.06 7.06 3.71
N PHE A 40 -14.71 8.32 4.01
CA PHE A 40 -14.70 8.82 5.39
C PHE A 40 -16.12 9.10 5.97
N ASN A 41 -17.21 8.76 5.27
CA ASN A 41 -18.60 9.10 5.67
C ASN A 41 -19.25 7.98 6.52
N PHE A 42 -18.52 7.49 7.53
CA PHE A 42 -19.02 6.48 8.47
C PHE A 42 -20.07 7.07 9.43
N SER A 43 -21.32 6.84 9.13
CA SER A 43 -22.44 7.33 9.95
C SER A 43 -22.91 6.34 11.03
N ASN A 44 -22.57 5.05 10.88
CA ASN A 44 -22.89 3.99 11.84
C ASN A 44 -21.97 2.77 11.62
N SER A 45 -22.12 1.76 12.49
CA SER A 45 -21.29 0.54 12.47
C SER A 45 -21.83 -0.62 11.62
N GLN A 46 -22.93 -0.42 10.90
CA GLN A 46 -23.59 -1.49 10.13
C GLN A 46 -23.38 -1.39 8.62
N PHE A 47 -22.65 -0.36 8.18
CA PHE A 47 -22.42 -0.10 6.78
C PHE A 47 -21.00 0.47 6.58
N ILE A 48 -20.32 -0.02 5.53
CA ILE A 48 -19.02 0.51 5.11
C ILE A 48 -19.26 1.41 3.88
N PRO A 49 -19.22 2.74 4.04
CA PRO A 49 -19.44 3.63 2.92
C PRO A 49 -18.31 3.52 1.91
N GLY A 50 -18.63 3.59 0.62
CA GLY A 50 -17.62 3.63 -0.45
C GLY A 50 -17.23 2.27 -1.04
N LEU A 51 -17.42 1.15 -0.33
CA LEU A 51 -17.11 -0.20 -0.84
C LEU A 51 -18.10 -0.73 -1.90
N GLY A 52 -18.83 0.14 -2.57
CA GLY A 52 -19.83 -0.27 -3.56
C GLY A 52 -21.00 -1.00 -2.89
N ASN A 53 -21.40 -2.14 -3.47
CA ASN A 53 -22.50 -2.95 -2.96
C ASN A 53 -22.05 -4.12 -2.08
N ILE A 54 -20.81 -4.11 -1.58
CA ILE A 54 -20.30 -5.19 -0.75
C ILE A 54 -20.96 -5.14 0.62
N SER A 55 -21.65 -6.21 1.00
CA SER A 55 -22.29 -6.34 2.30
C SER A 55 -21.27 -6.64 3.41
N ILE A 56 -21.65 -6.37 4.66
CA ILE A 56 -20.85 -6.77 5.84
C ILE A 56 -20.56 -8.27 5.83
N ASP A 57 -21.54 -9.11 5.44
CA ASP A 57 -21.37 -10.56 5.38
C ASP A 57 -20.32 -10.98 4.33
N GLU A 58 -20.24 -10.28 3.20
CA GLU A 58 -19.20 -10.53 2.19
C GLU A 58 -17.82 -10.09 2.68
N VAL A 59 -17.75 -8.94 3.33
CA VAL A 59 -16.50 -8.48 3.97
C VAL A 59 -16.04 -9.49 5.02
N GLN A 60 -16.94 -10.03 5.85
CA GLN A 60 -16.61 -11.06 6.82
C GLN A 60 -16.13 -12.37 6.17
N LYS A 61 -16.67 -12.74 5.01
CA LYS A 61 -16.13 -13.88 4.24
C LYS A 61 -14.70 -13.63 3.78
N ILE A 62 -14.39 -12.41 3.30
CA ILE A 62 -13.03 -12.04 2.90
C ILE A 62 -12.08 -12.09 4.10
N THR A 63 -12.43 -11.47 5.23
CA THR A 63 -11.58 -11.46 6.43
C THR A 63 -11.34 -12.88 6.95
N ASN A 64 -12.39 -13.71 7.03
CA ASN A 64 -12.28 -15.10 7.45
C ASN A 64 -11.41 -15.93 6.49
N LEU A 65 -11.54 -15.71 5.18
CA LEU A 65 -10.75 -16.40 4.17
C LEU A 65 -9.27 -16.05 4.30
N VAL A 66 -8.92 -14.77 4.45
CA VAL A 66 -7.55 -14.32 4.69
C VAL A 66 -6.98 -14.93 5.97
N HIS A 67 -7.74 -14.90 7.07
CA HIS A 67 -7.31 -15.46 8.36
C HIS A 67 -7.08 -16.97 8.30
N SER A 68 -7.93 -17.71 7.59
CA SER A 68 -7.79 -19.17 7.46
C SER A 68 -6.49 -19.59 6.77
N HIS A 69 -5.84 -18.67 6.05
CA HIS A 69 -4.53 -18.86 5.40
C HIS A 69 -3.39 -18.14 6.11
N GLY A 70 -3.63 -17.67 7.33
CA GLY A 70 -2.63 -17.03 8.19
C GLY A 70 -2.28 -15.59 7.86
N GLY A 71 -2.89 -15.02 6.81
CA GLY A 71 -2.70 -13.62 6.41
C GLY A 71 -3.38 -12.64 7.35
N LYS A 72 -3.18 -11.35 7.08
CA LYS A 72 -3.81 -10.23 7.78
C LYS A 72 -4.62 -9.39 6.81
N VAL A 73 -5.68 -8.73 7.31
CA VAL A 73 -6.54 -7.89 6.48
C VAL A 73 -6.78 -6.53 7.12
N SER A 74 -6.67 -5.48 6.32
CA SER A 74 -6.99 -4.11 6.71
C SER A 74 -8.06 -3.52 5.78
N LEU A 75 -8.88 -2.62 6.32
CA LEU A 75 -9.76 -1.76 5.53
C LEU A 75 -8.98 -0.50 5.16
N SER A 76 -8.91 -0.14 3.88
CA SER A 76 -8.43 1.17 3.44
C SER A 76 -9.56 2.16 3.32
N ILE A 77 -9.34 3.37 3.86
CA ILE A 77 -10.30 4.47 3.90
C ILE A 77 -9.64 5.67 3.23
N GLY A 78 -10.27 6.20 2.18
CA GLY A 78 -9.75 7.32 1.41
C GLY A 78 -9.51 7.00 -0.05
N GLY A 79 -8.25 7.11 -0.49
CA GLY A 79 -7.87 7.07 -1.89
C GLY A 79 -8.27 8.34 -2.63
N ALA A 80 -7.89 8.45 -3.89
CA ALA A 80 -8.12 9.64 -4.73
C ALA A 80 -9.62 10.03 -4.85
N THR A 81 -10.53 9.05 -4.70
CA THR A 81 -11.98 9.27 -4.86
C THR A 81 -12.68 9.80 -3.60
N TYR A 82 -12.14 9.51 -2.42
CA TYR A 82 -12.78 9.82 -1.14
C TYR A 82 -11.90 10.68 -0.25
N PRO A 83 -11.72 11.96 -0.56
CA PRO A 83 -10.89 12.86 0.23
C PRO A 83 -11.38 12.96 1.69
N PHE A 84 -10.45 13.12 2.62
CA PHE A 84 -10.79 13.34 4.02
C PHE A 84 -11.39 14.74 4.23
N PHE A 85 -10.81 15.76 3.59
CA PHE A 85 -11.35 17.10 3.61
C PHE A 85 -12.68 17.18 2.85
N GLY A 86 -13.72 17.65 3.53
CA GLY A 86 -15.08 17.69 2.97
C GLY A 86 -15.93 16.47 3.28
N SER A 87 -15.40 15.47 3.99
CA SER A 87 -16.22 14.40 4.55
C SER A 87 -17.13 14.94 5.66
N ASP A 88 -18.27 14.28 5.87
CA ASP A 88 -19.30 14.71 6.82
C ASP A 88 -18.77 14.85 8.26
N LEU A 89 -17.81 14.02 8.63
CA LEU A 89 -17.22 13.99 9.97
C LEU A 89 -15.81 14.61 10.04
N TYR A 90 -15.38 15.36 9.02
CA TYR A 90 -14.09 16.03 9.01
C TYR A 90 -13.79 16.84 10.28
N ASN A 91 -14.81 17.60 10.77
CA ASN A 91 -14.72 18.41 11.98
C ASN A 91 -15.02 17.63 13.27
N GLN A 92 -15.30 16.32 13.17
CA GLN A 92 -15.65 15.43 14.28
C GLN A 92 -14.80 14.15 14.22
N PRO A 93 -13.45 14.26 14.20
CA PRO A 93 -12.56 13.10 13.99
C PRO A 93 -12.68 12.05 15.09
N GLY A 94 -13.12 12.42 16.28
CA GLY A 94 -13.36 11.48 17.38
C GLY A 94 -14.57 10.57 17.14
N ASP A 95 -15.67 11.14 16.63
CA ASP A 95 -16.89 10.37 16.29
C ASP A 95 -16.59 9.47 15.09
N LEU A 96 -15.85 9.98 14.09
CA LEU A 96 -15.41 9.19 12.96
C LEU A 96 -14.54 8.01 13.40
N ALA A 97 -13.57 8.22 14.29
CA ALA A 97 -12.73 7.16 14.85
C ALA A 97 -13.55 6.08 15.57
N THR A 98 -14.59 6.50 16.31
CA THR A 98 -15.47 5.58 17.02
C THR A 98 -16.27 4.71 16.04
N ASN A 99 -16.85 5.31 15.00
CA ASN A 99 -17.62 4.59 13.98
C ASN A 99 -16.71 3.61 13.19
N ILE A 100 -15.52 4.05 12.79
CA ILE A 100 -14.54 3.19 12.13
C ILE A 100 -14.16 2.01 13.04
N ASN A 101 -13.78 2.26 14.30
CA ASN A 101 -13.40 1.20 15.23
C ASN A 101 -14.47 0.12 15.37
N GLN A 102 -15.73 0.53 15.44
CA GLN A 102 -16.84 -0.44 15.57
C GLN A 102 -16.98 -1.30 14.30
N VAL A 103 -16.84 -0.71 13.11
CA VAL A 103 -16.86 -1.45 11.83
C VAL A 103 -15.69 -2.44 11.76
N LEU A 104 -14.48 -2.01 12.14
CA LEU A 104 -13.31 -2.90 12.13
C LEU A 104 -13.52 -4.14 13.01
N ILE A 105 -14.08 -3.94 14.20
CA ILE A 105 -14.41 -5.04 15.13
C ILE A 105 -15.50 -5.93 14.53
N ASN A 106 -16.60 -5.36 14.04
CA ASN A 106 -17.74 -6.12 13.51
C ASN A 106 -17.36 -6.96 12.30
N CYS A 107 -16.46 -6.47 11.46
CA CYS A 107 -16.04 -7.17 10.24
C CYS A 107 -14.82 -8.08 10.43
N GLY A 108 -14.18 -8.04 11.60
CA GLY A 108 -12.99 -8.86 11.88
C GLY A 108 -11.72 -8.37 11.18
N PHE A 109 -11.60 -7.07 10.89
CA PHE A 109 -10.37 -6.51 10.35
C PHE A 109 -9.25 -6.50 11.40
N ASP A 110 -8.02 -6.86 10.99
CA ASP A 110 -6.82 -6.74 11.82
C ASP A 110 -6.30 -5.30 11.87
N GLY A 111 -6.71 -4.47 10.94
CA GLY A 111 -6.20 -3.11 10.82
C GLY A 111 -7.05 -2.18 9.97
N VAL A 112 -6.60 -0.95 9.95
CA VAL A 112 -7.07 0.10 9.05
C VAL A 112 -5.87 0.74 8.35
N ASP A 113 -6.08 1.11 7.12
CA ASP A 113 -5.21 1.95 6.34
C ASP A 113 -5.93 3.28 6.08
N PHE A 114 -5.27 4.39 6.36
CA PHE A 114 -5.76 5.71 5.99
C PHE A 114 -5.00 6.17 4.74
N ASP A 115 -5.67 6.12 3.61
CA ASP A 115 -5.12 6.57 2.33
C ASP A 115 -5.52 8.02 2.08
N ILE A 116 -4.65 8.94 2.52
CA ILE A 116 -4.92 10.38 2.52
C ILE A 116 -4.20 11.03 1.34
N GLU A 117 -4.99 11.29 0.29
CA GLU A 117 -4.54 11.85 -0.99
C GLU A 117 -5.08 13.27 -1.24
N ASP A 118 -5.60 13.94 -0.22
CA ASP A 118 -6.12 15.30 -0.37
C ASP A 118 -5.08 16.23 -0.99
N TYR A 119 -5.47 16.98 -2.02
CA TYR A 119 -4.54 17.90 -2.69
C TYR A 119 -4.13 19.04 -1.77
N ALA A 120 -2.83 19.16 -1.52
CA ALA A 120 -2.27 20.08 -0.51
C ALA A 120 -2.68 21.55 -0.71
N GLY A 121 -2.91 21.98 -1.95
CA GLY A 121 -3.37 23.34 -2.28
C GLY A 121 -4.84 23.62 -1.92
N ASN A 122 -5.63 22.58 -1.63
CA ASN A 122 -7.09 22.69 -1.39
C ASN A 122 -7.46 22.46 0.07
N VAL A 123 -6.52 22.06 0.93
CA VAL A 123 -6.81 21.74 2.33
C VAL A 123 -6.52 22.93 3.26
N PRO A 124 -7.29 23.09 4.35
CA PRO A 124 -7.07 24.14 5.32
C PRO A 124 -5.82 23.88 6.18
N SER A 125 -5.30 24.91 6.83
CA SER A 125 -4.07 24.84 7.64
C SER A 125 -4.16 23.85 8.83
N ASN A 126 -5.38 23.53 9.31
CA ASN A 126 -5.60 22.56 10.38
C ASN A 126 -5.77 21.12 9.87
N PHE A 127 -5.67 20.86 8.58
CA PHE A 127 -5.91 19.56 7.97
C PHE A 127 -5.12 18.44 8.63
N ALA A 128 -3.79 18.60 8.72
CA ALA A 128 -2.91 17.61 9.36
C ALA A 128 -3.31 17.33 10.83
N THR A 129 -3.78 18.34 11.55
CA THR A 129 -4.25 18.20 12.94
C THR A 129 -5.55 17.40 13.01
N GLN A 130 -6.49 17.63 12.11
CA GLN A 130 -7.75 16.87 12.06
C GLN A 130 -7.49 15.40 11.69
N ALA A 131 -6.67 15.13 10.67
CA ALA A 131 -6.31 13.78 10.30
C ALA A 131 -5.53 13.07 11.42
N ALA A 132 -4.61 13.79 12.08
CA ALA A 132 -3.89 13.25 13.23
C ALA A 132 -4.82 12.95 14.41
N SER A 133 -5.82 13.80 14.65
CA SER A 133 -6.82 13.56 15.70
C SER A 133 -7.63 12.29 15.46
N LEU A 134 -8.03 12.03 14.20
CA LEU A 134 -8.69 10.77 13.80
C LEU A 134 -7.81 9.56 14.14
N ILE A 135 -6.57 9.55 13.64
CA ILE A 135 -5.62 8.44 13.79
C ILE A 135 -5.30 8.19 15.27
N ASN A 136 -4.99 9.25 16.01
CA ASN A 136 -4.60 9.16 17.42
C ASN A 136 -5.77 8.72 18.31
N THR A 137 -7.00 9.19 18.00
CA THR A 137 -8.20 8.76 18.71
C THR A 137 -8.48 7.28 18.45
N LEU A 138 -8.35 6.81 17.20
CA LEU A 138 -8.52 5.39 16.89
C LEU A 138 -7.49 4.53 17.63
N ARG A 139 -6.24 4.94 17.70
CA ARG A 139 -5.20 4.26 18.50
C ARG A 139 -5.56 4.21 19.99
N TYR A 140 -6.12 5.29 20.53
CA TYR A 140 -6.59 5.33 21.91
C TYR A 140 -7.76 4.36 22.16
N LEU A 141 -8.74 4.32 21.23
CA LEU A 141 -9.90 3.42 21.34
C LEU A 141 -9.52 1.95 21.16
N ASN A 142 -8.50 1.66 20.36
CA ASN A 142 -8.07 0.31 20.03
C ASN A 142 -6.55 0.23 19.91
N ASN A 143 -5.89 0.06 21.05
CA ASN A 143 -4.43 0.04 21.10
C ASN A 143 -3.79 -1.13 20.32
N GLY A 144 -4.53 -2.24 20.15
CA GLY A 144 -4.05 -3.45 19.46
C GLY A 144 -4.24 -3.43 17.94
N ILE A 145 -5.04 -2.50 17.40
CA ILE A 145 -5.32 -2.46 15.97
C ILE A 145 -4.08 -2.05 15.17
N TYR A 146 -3.87 -2.65 14.01
CA TYR A 146 -2.84 -2.19 13.09
C TYR A 146 -3.33 -0.93 12.36
N ILE A 147 -2.53 0.12 12.35
CA ILE A 147 -2.83 1.37 11.65
C ILE A 147 -1.70 1.67 10.67
N SER A 148 -2.01 1.75 9.38
CA SER A 148 -1.15 2.32 8.35
C SER A 148 -1.68 3.69 7.91
N LEU A 149 -0.77 4.51 7.45
CA LEU A 149 -1.04 5.76 6.77
C LEU A 149 -0.42 5.67 5.39
N THR A 150 -1.21 5.81 4.35
CA THR A 150 -0.76 5.89 2.96
C THR A 150 -0.91 7.31 2.47
N THR A 151 0.11 7.85 1.81
CA THR A 151 0.09 9.22 1.27
C THR A 151 0.83 9.28 -0.06
N ALA A 152 0.50 10.29 -0.87
CA ALA A 152 1.31 10.61 -2.04
C ALA A 152 2.79 10.77 -1.65
N ALA A 153 3.67 10.31 -2.54
CA ALA A 153 5.11 10.50 -2.46
C ALA A 153 5.50 11.97 -2.65
N GLN A 154 6.82 12.23 -2.60
CA GLN A 154 7.41 13.56 -2.83
C GLN A 154 6.86 14.64 -1.89
N ALA A 155 6.52 14.22 -0.70
CA ALA A 155 6.06 15.08 0.38
C ALA A 155 7.13 16.12 0.83
N TRP A 156 8.33 16.09 0.24
CA TRP A 156 9.36 17.11 0.39
C TRP A 156 9.09 18.41 -0.40
N ALA A 157 8.08 18.38 -1.29
CA ALA A 157 7.65 19.58 -1.99
C ALA A 157 7.12 20.63 -1.00
N SER A 158 7.38 21.90 -1.25
CA SER A 158 6.96 23.00 -0.39
C SER A 158 5.43 23.03 -0.21
N ASN A 159 4.97 23.35 1.01
CA ASN A 159 3.54 23.43 1.42
C ASN A 159 2.80 22.10 1.49
N CYS A 160 3.50 21.01 1.74
CA CYS A 160 2.92 19.70 1.89
C CYS A 160 2.49 19.46 3.35
N TYR A 161 1.26 19.04 3.58
CA TYR A 161 0.75 18.70 4.92
C TYR A 161 1.31 17.37 5.45
N GLN A 162 1.81 16.52 4.57
CA GLN A 162 2.22 15.14 4.89
C GLN A 162 3.29 15.11 5.97
N GLN A 163 4.30 15.99 5.90
CA GLN A 163 5.33 16.05 6.95
C GLN A 163 4.74 16.34 8.33
N ASN A 164 3.81 17.30 8.43
CA ASN A 164 3.15 17.62 9.69
C ASN A 164 2.28 16.45 10.16
N LEU A 165 1.54 15.80 9.26
CA LEU A 165 0.70 14.66 9.58
C LEU A 165 1.56 13.49 10.09
N ILE A 166 2.66 13.16 9.43
CA ILE A 166 3.58 12.12 9.85
C ILE A 166 4.16 12.46 11.23
N ASN A 167 4.65 13.67 11.44
CA ASN A 167 5.19 14.10 12.74
C ASN A 167 4.18 13.95 13.89
N LEU A 168 2.89 14.21 13.61
CA LEU A 168 1.81 14.13 14.60
C LEU A 168 1.33 12.69 14.87
N THR A 169 1.63 11.75 13.97
CA THR A 169 1.02 10.41 14.00
C THR A 169 1.99 9.27 14.06
N ILE A 170 3.26 9.43 13.65
CA ILE A 170 4.22 8.32 13.45
C ILE A 170 4.40 7.45 14.70
N GLY A 171 4.26 8.01 15.90
CA GLY A 171 4.28 7.27 17.16
C GLY A 171 3.10 6.32 17.34
N ASN A 172 1.94 6.64 16.75
CA ASN A 172 0.70 5.89 16.83
C ASN A 172 0.44 5.02 15.60
N LEU A 173 1.20 5.21 14.52
CA LEU A 173 1.16 4.34 13.35
C LEU A 173 1.97 3.06 13.59
N ASN A 174 1.54 1.96 13.00
CA ASN A 174 2.39 0.79 12.79
C ASN A 174 3.36 1.07 11.66
N VAL A 175 2.88 1.63 10.55
CA VAL A 175 3.68 2.01 9.39
C VAL A 175 3.13 3.22 8.66
N TRP A 176 3.99 3.87 7.91
CA TRP A 176 3.69 4.81 6.86
C TRP A 176 4.05 4.18 5.51
N GLN A 177 3.18 4.34 4.51
CA GLN A 177 3.30 3.77 3.16
C GLN A 177 3.34 4.92 2.14
N PRO A 178 4.49 5.56 1.88
CA PRO A 178 4.60 6.51 0.79
C PRO A 178 4.35 5.79 -0.54
N MET A 179 3.45 6.33 -1.36
CA MET A 179 3.15 5.84 -2.71
C MET A 179 4.24 6.30 -3.66
N GLU A 180 5.29 5.48 -3.81
CA GLU A 180 6.45 5.80 -4.66
C GLU A 180 6.14 5.49 -6.13
N TYR A 181 5.00 6.01 -6.59
CA TYR A 181 4.52 6.03 -7.97
C TYR A 181 3.82 7.37 -8.25
N ASP A 182 3.49 7.66 -9.50
CA ASP A 182 3.01 8.97 -9.96
C ASP A 182 3.97 10.12 -9.63
N LEU A 183 5.27 9.86 -9.74
CA LEU A 183 6.33 10.76 -9.30
C LEU A 183 6.71 11.79 -10.37
N TRP A 184 7.17 12.94 -9.91
CA TRP A 184 8.03 13.82 -10.72
C TRP A 184 9.46 13.29 -10.68
N ILE A 185 10.03 13.01 -11.85
CA ILE A 185 11.42 12.53 -11.96
C ILE A 185 12.36 13.71 -12.13
N GLN A 186 13.32 13.85 -11.24
CA GLN A 186 14.36 14.88 -11.36
C GLN A 186 15.21 14.65 -12.61
N THR A 187 15.64 15.77 -13.24
CA THR A 187 16.48 15.68 -14.44
C THR A 187 17.73 14.84 -14.18
N GLY A 188 17.93 13.84 -14.99
CA GLY A 188 19.06 12.92 -14.90
C GLY A 188 18.84 11.69 -14.01
N PHE A 189 17.69 11.58 -13.34
CA PHE A 189 17.34 10.38 -12.56
C PHE A 189 16.56 9.40 -13.44
N THR A 190 16.75 8.10 -13.18
CA THR A 190 15.80 7.05 -13.56
C THR A 190 14.65 7.02 -12.56
N TYR A 191 13.56 6.31 -12.90
CA TYR A 191 12.43 6.11 -11.99
C TYR A 191 12.89 5.49 -10.65
N SER A 192 13.63 4.38 -10.71
CA SER A 192 14.17 3.74 -9.51
C SER A 192 15.11 4.63 -8.69
N GLN A 193 15.90 5.49 -9.35
CA GLN A 193 16.77 6.44 -8.63
C GLN A 193 15.96 7.51 -7.91
N GLN A 194 14.86 7.97 -8.50
CA GLN A 194 13.97 8.92 -7.83
C GLN A 194 13.36 8.30 -6.57
N ILE A 195 12.83 7.08 -6.65
CA ILE A 195 12.28 6.35 -5.50
C ILE A 195 13.32 6.21 -4.38
N GLN A 196 14.53 5.79 -4.72
CA GLN A 196 15.61 5.66 -3.74
C GLN A 196 16.00 7.01 -3.10
N TYR A 197 15.98 8.08 -3.88
CA TYR A 197 16.22 9.43 -3.38
C TYR A 197 15.14 9.86 -2.38
N ASP A 198 13.86 9.65 -2.70
CA ASP A 198 12.73 10.05 -1.87
C ASP A 198 12.76 9.29 -0.53
N ILE A 199 12.96 7.99 -0.56
CA ILE A 199 13.11 7.19 0.67
C ILE A 199 14.31 7.65 1.51
N ASN A 200 15.48 7.88 0.91
CA ASN A 200 16.64 8.39 1.65
C ASN A 200 16.36 9.77 2.26
N PHE A 201 15.61 10.63 1.56
CA PHE A 201 15.20 11.95 2.08
C PHE A 201 14.34 11.80 3.34
N TYR A 202 13.33 10.91 3.35
CA TYR A 202 12.49 10.68 4.53
C TYR A 202 13.29 10.15 5.72
N LEU A 203 14.21 9.24 5.49
CA LEU A 203 15.07 8.67 6.53
C LEU A 203 15.99 9.73 7.15
N THR A 204 16.57 10.62 6.34
CA THR A 204 17.59 11.58 6.77
C THR A 204 17.02 12.91 7.21
N ASN A 205 16.10 13.49 6.43
CA ASN A 205 15.60 14.85 6.65
C ASN A 205 14.38 14.88 7.58
N TRP A 206 13.55 13.85 7.57
CA TRP A 206 12.40 13.75 8.47
C TRP A 206 12.67 12.84 9.67
N SER A 207 13.81 12.16 9.68
CA SER A 207 14.21 11.22 10.74
C SER A 207 13.16 10.14 11.03
N VAL A 208 12.42 9.71 9.99
CA VAL A 208 11.48 8.61 10.12
C VAL A 208 12.27 7.31 10.28
N SER A 209 11.92 6.53 11.30
CA SER A 209 12.56 5.21 11.49
C SER A 209 12.30 4.30 10.28
N PRO A 210 13.33 3.62 9.73
CA PRO A 210 13.14 2.68 8.64
C PRO A 210 12.07 1.62 8.94
N SER A 211 12.02 1.15 10.18
CA SER A 211 11.02 0.17 10.64
C SER A 211 9.57 0.67 10.61
N LYS A 212 9.35 1.95 10.30
CA LYS A 212 8.04 2.57 10.13
C LYS A 212 7.65 2.76 8.67
N ILE A 213 8.56 2.56 7.72
CA ILE A 213 8.30 2.77 6.29
C ILE A 213 8.02 1.43 5.60
N VAL A 214 6.93 1.37 4.85
CA VAL A 214 6.64 0.33 3.86
C VAL A 214 6.70 0.99 2.48
N LEU A 215 7.60 0.53 1.63
CA LEU A 215 7.81 1.09 0.29
C LEU A 215 6.63 0.77 -0.62
N GLY A 216 5.90 1.79 -1.06
CA GLY A 216 4.78 1.65 -1.99
C GLY A 216 5.26 1.61 -3.44
N LEU A 217 4.86 0.57 -4.18
CA LEU A 217 5.19 0.37 -5.60
C LEU A 217 3.92 0.11 -6.40
N MET A 218 3.92 0.52 -7.68
CA MET A 218 2.86 0.19 -8.64
C MET A 218 3.44 -0.70 -9.74
N PRO A 219 2.98 -1.95 -9.89
CA PRO A 219 3.40 -2.83 -10.99
C PRO A 219 3.05 -2.25 -12.35
N GLY A 220 4.04 -2.17 -13.24
CA GLY A 220 3.86 -1.65 -14.59
C GLY A 220 3.77 -0.14 -14.65
N LYS A 221 2.84 0.37 -15.46
CA LYS A 221 2.69 1.82 -15.69
C LYS A 221 1.83 2.47 -14.63
N ASP A 222 2.35 3.55 -14.04
CA ASP A 222 1.61 4.46 -13.20
C ASP A 222 0.71 5.40 -14.01
N ASP A 223 -0.13 6.20 -13.33
CA ASP A 223 -1.07 7.14 -13.97
C ASP A 223 -0.37 8.29 -14.71
N MET A 224 0.89 8.55 -14.38
CA MET A 224 1.74 9.50 -15.11
C MET A 224 2.48 8.85 -16.28
N GLY A 225 2.22 7.58 -16.57
CA GLY A 225 2.76 6.82 -17.70
C GLY A 225 4.21 6.35 -17.52
N ARG A 226 4.71 6.35 -16.29
CA ARG A 226 6.02 5.79 -15.97
C ARG A 226 5.89 4.30 -15.72
N ASP A 227 6.90 3.58 -16.16
CA ASP A 227 6.89 2.13 -16.15
C ASP A 227 7.87 1.59 -15.08
N LEU A 228 7.35 0.86 -14.12
CA LEU A 228 8.14 0.11 -13.15
C LEU A 228 8.28 -1.33 -13.65
N SER A 229 9.44 -1.65 -14.25
CA SER A 229 9.70 -3.02 -14.67
C SER A 229 9.75 -4.00 -13.48
N LEU A 230 9.45 -5.27 -13.73
CA LEU A 230 9.59 -6.31 -12.71
C LEU A 230 11.01 -6.32 -12.09
N GLN A 231 12.06 -6.17 -12.92
CA GLN A 231 13.43 -6.15 -12.41
C GLN A 231 13.69 -4.94 -11.50
N ASP A 232 13.14 -3.77 -11.81
CA ASP A 232 13.27 -2.59 -10.97
C ASP A 232 12.52 -2.78 -9.64
N ALA A 233 11.33 -3.37 -9.64
CA ALA A 233 10.59 -3.70 -8.42
C ALA A 233 11.39 -4.66 -7.52
N LEU A 234 12.05 -5.67 -8.08
CA LEU A 234 12.92 -6.58 -7.34
C LEU A 234 14.16 -5.88 -6.77
N ASN A 235 14.79 -5.01 -7.54
CA ASN A 235 15.93 -4.19 -7.08
C ASN A 235 15.52 -3.25 -5.95
N LEU A 236 14.35 -2.61 -6.06
CA LEU A 236 13.79 -1.73 -5.02
C LEU A 236 13.38 -2.51 -3.77
N THR A 237 12.91 -3.76 -3.91
CA THR A 237 12.67 -4.64 -2.76
C THR A 237 13.98 -4.97 -2.04
N SER A 238 15.05 -5.25 -2.77
CA SER A 238 16.38 -5.47 -2.19
C SER A 238 16.92 -4.20 -1.51
N PHE A 239 16.67 -3.02 -2.09
CA PHE A 239 16.97 -1.74 -1.47
C PHE A 239 16.18 -1.53 -0.17
N ALA A 240 14.89 -1.89 -0.14
CA ALA A 240 14.08 -1.81 1.08
C ALA A 240 14.66 -2.67 2.22
N ILE A 241 15.15 -3.87 1.89
CA ILE A 241 15.86 -4.74 2.85
C ILE A 241 17.16 -4.08 3.33
N GLN A 242 17.99 -3.58 2.41
CA GLN A 242 19.24 -2.91 2.76
C GLN A 242 19.05 -1.69 3.67
N LYS A 243 17.93 -0.99 3.51
CA LYS A 243 17.54 0.15 4.35
C LYS A 243 16.81 -0.24 5.62
N GLU A 244 16.61 -1.53 5.86
CA GLU A 244 15.86 -2.06 7.01
C GLU A 244 14.41 -1.53 7.10
N LEU A 245 13.79 -1.27 5.93
CA LEU A 245 12.41 -0.83 5.88
C LEU A 245 11.50 -1.93 6.44
N LYS A 246 10.27 -1.57 6.84
CA LYS A 246 9.31 -2.52 7.39
C LYS A 246 8.83 -3.53 6.37
N GLY A 247 8.70 -3.14 5.10
CA GLY A 247 8.20 -4.00 4.03
C GLY A 247 8.04 -3.28 2.70
N VAL A 248 7.30 -3.94 1.81
CA VAL A 248 6.90 -3.41 0.50
C VAL A 248 5.39 -3.52 0.36
N MET A 249 4.77 -2.53 -0.27
CA MET A 249 3.37 -2.51 -0.63
C MET A 249 3.22 -2.41 -2.15
N THR A 250 2.20 -3.05 -2.71
CA THR A 250 1.84 -2.91 -4.13
C THR A 250 0.43 -2.39 -4.32
N TRP A 251 0.28 -1.41 -5.20
CA TRP A 251 -0.94 -0.97 -5.83
C TRP A 251 -0.98 -1.48 -7.27
N ASP A 252 -1.72 -2.49 -7.65
CA ASP A 252 -2.56 -3.33 -6.82
C ASP A 252 -2.48 -4.80 -7.30
N ALA A 253 -3.10 -5.71 -6.57
CA ALA A 253 -3.14 -7.14 -6.92
C ALA A 253 -3.89 -7.40 -8.24
N ASN A 254 -4.90 -6.60 -8.55
CA ASN A 254 -5.65 -6.72 -9.81
C ASN A 254 -4.78 -6.45 -11.02
N SER A 255 -3.99 -5.37 -10.98
CA SER A 255 -3.04 -5.02 -12.04
C SER A 255 -2.02 -6.15 -12.23
N ASP A 256 -1.42 -6.64 -11.13
CA ASP A 256 -0.45 -7.74 -11.18
C ASP A 256 -1.07 -9.06 -11.68
N SER A 257 -2.38 -9.28 -11.42
CA SER A 257 -3.11 -10.49 -11.85
C SER A 257 -3.23 -10.61 -13.36
N THR A 258 -3.15 -9.53 -14.09
CA THR A 258 -3.28 -9.52 -15.57
C THR A 258 -2.00 -9.88 -16.30
N GLY A 259 -0.87 -9.97 -15.59
CA GLY A 259 0.44 -10.22 -16.21
C GLY A 259 1.01 -8.97 -16.87
N VAL A 260 1.24 -7.93 -16.07
CA VAL A 260 1.76 -6.63 -16.51
C VAL A 260 3.05 -6.78 -17.30
N ASP A 261 3.19 -6.00 -18.36
CA ASP A 261 4.39 -5.93 -19.25
C ASP A 261 4.83 -7.29 -19.84
N GLY A 262 3.87 -8.18 -20.06
CA GLY A 262 4.12 -9.50 -20.61
C GLY A 262 4.73 -10.48 -19.60
N ASN A 263 4.78 -10.13 -18.34
CA ASN A 263 5.12 -11.04 -17.25
C ASN A 263 3.96 -12.01 -16.96
N ALA A 264 4.25 -13.08 -16.25
CA ALA A 264 3.21 -13.98 -15.77
C ALA A 264 2.30 -13.28 -14.74
N PRO A 265 1.02 -13.66 -14.63
CA PRO A 265 0.15 -13.20 -13.55
C PRO A 265 0.80 -13.32 -12.17
N TYR A 266 0.70 -12.25 -11.37
CA TYR A 266 1.29 -12.14 -10.03
C TYR A 266 2.83 -12.18 -9.97
N ALA A 267 3.52 -11.89 -11.07
CA ALA A 267 4.98 -11.95 -11.12
C ALA A 267 5.63 -10.95 -10.15
N TYR A 268 5.06 -9.76 -10.01
CA TYR A 268 5.57 -8.75 -9.06
C TYR A 268 5.38 -9.21 -7.61
N SER A 269 4.18 -9.61 -7.24
CA SER A 269 3.87 -10.10 -5.89
C SER A 269 4.76 -11.27 -5.49
N LEU A 270 4.87 -12.28 -6.35
CA LEU A 270 5.68 -13.48 -6.10
C LEU A 270 7.18 -13.16 -6.04
N GLY A 271 7.67 -12.31 -6.93
CA GLY A 271 9.06 -11.87 -6.94
C GLY A 271 9.44 -11.10 -5.67
N ILE A 272 8.62 -10.13 -5.28
CA ILE A 272 8.78 -9.36 -4.03
C ILE A 272 8.78 -10.30 -2.82
N LEU A 273 7.79 -11.18 -2.70
CA LEU A 273 7.71 -12.16 -1.61
C LEU A 273 8.92 -13.09 -1.55
N SER A 274 9.41 -13.54 -2.71
CA SER A 274 10.61 -14.37 -2.78
C SER A 274 11.83 -13.68 -2.16
N ILE A 275 12.02 -12.39 -2.46
CA ILE A 275 13.13 -11.60 -1.89
C ILE A 275 12.92 -11.37 -0.39
N LEU A 276 11.70 -10.96 0.03
CA LEU A 276 11.40 -10.67 1.43
C LEU A 276 11.53 -11.91 2.35
N ASN A 277 11.20 -13.09 1.85
CA ASN A 277 11.28 -14.35 2.61
C ASN A 277 12.71 -14.93 2.66
N ASN A 278 13.57 -14.63 1.69
CA ASN A 278 14.95 -15.13 1.64
C ASN A 278 15.93 -14.38 2.56
N THR A 279 15.47 -13.35 3.29
CA THR A 279 16.32 -12.60 4.24
C THR A 279 16.77 -13.41 5.45
N GLU A 280 16.19 -14.59 5.70
CA GLU A 280 16.62 -15.51 6.77
C GLU A 280 17.70 -16.51 6.34
N SER A 281 18.01 -16.59 5.05
CA SER A 281 19.08 -17.44 4.52
C SER A 281 19.90 -16.67 3.50
N HIS A 282 21.22 -16.58 3.73
CA HIS A 282 22.20 -16.20 2.70
C HIS A 282 22.14 -17.22 1.56
N TYR A 283 21.24 -17.04 0.59
CA TYR A 283 21.23 -17.86 -0.60
C TYR A 283 21.14 -17.00 -1.85
N ASP A 284 22.04 -17.30 -2.77
CA ASP A 284 22.08 -16.82 -4.14
C ASP A 284 20.69 -16.94 -4.81
N ILE A 285 20.26 -15.90 -5.49
CA ILE A 285 19.12 -15.95 -6.41
C ILE A 285 19.40 -17.13 -7.36
N PRO A 286 18.48 -18.10 -7.52
CA PRO A 286 18.70 -19.21 -8.43
C PRO A 286 19.06 -18.66 -9.82
N SER A 287 20.24 -19.03 -10.34
CA SER A 287 20.74 -18.57 -11.65
C SER A 287 19.78 -18.88 -12.81
N ASP A 288 18.90 -19.85 -12.62
CA ASP A 288 17.91 -20.27 -13.59
C ASP A 288 16.79 -19.21 -13.79
N TRP A 289 16.48 -18.44 -12.77
CA TRP A 289 15.50 -17.33 -12.87
C TRP A 289 16.06 -16.16 -13.68
N LEU A 290 17.35 -15.83 -13.49
CA LEU A 290 18.05 -14.82 -14.28
C LEU A 290 18.23 -15.26 -15.75
N TYR A 291 18.31 -16.57 -15.99
CA TYR A 291 18.49 -17.11 -17.33
C TYR A 291 17.26 -16.97 -18.22
N HIS A 292 16.05 -17.11 -17.68
CA HIS A 292 14.81 -16.94 -18.44
C HIS A 292 14.49 -15.49 -18.81
N VAL A 293 14.92 -14.51 -18.00
CA VAL A 293 14.72 -13.09 -18.28
C VAL A 293 15.73 -12.56 -19.30
N SER A 294 16.99 -13.06 -19.27
CA SER A 294 18.05 -12.60 -20.20
C SER A 294 17.96 -13.17 -21.61
N ASN A 295 17.37 -14.34 -21.80
CA ASN A 295 17.32 -14.99 -23.10
C ASN A 295 16.18 -14.48 -24.00
N ARG A 296 15.09 -13.90 -23.48
CA ARG A 296 14.06 -13.27 -24.33
C ARG A 296 14.57 -12.04 -25.08
N LYS A 297 15.58 -11.32 -24.59
CA LYS A 297 16.19 -10.19 -25.31
C LYS A 297 17.06 -10.59 -26.48
N LYS A 298 17.46 -11.87 -26.63
CA LYS A 298 18.27 -12.36 -27.75
C LYS A 298 17.45 -12.87 -28.93
N GLU A 299 16.22 -13.32 -28.70
CA GLU A 299 15.39 -13.87 -29.81
C GLU A 299 14.72 -12.80 -30.66
N THR A 300 14.59 -11.54 -30.19
CA THR A 300 13.97 -10.45 -30.95
C THR A 300 14.94 -9.73 -31.91
N ARG A 301 16.20 -10.15 -32.02
CA ARG A 301 17.22 -9.53 -32.91
C ARG A 301 17.61 -10.35 -34.15
N ILE A 302 16.93 -11.47 -34.45
CA ILE A 302 17.30 -12.34 -35.58
C ILE A 302 16.26 -12.34 -36.72
N THR A 303 15.28 -11.45 -36.71
CA THR A 303 14.29 -11.36 -37.81
C THR A 303 14.30 -10.04 -38.60
N GLU A 304 15.40 -9.31 -38.58
CA GLU A 304 15.62 -8.20 -39.57
C GLU A 304 17.02 -8.31 -40.17
N LEU A 305 17.13 -9.14 -41.20
CA LEU A 305 18.09 -9.07 -42.31
C LEU A 305 17.42 -9.61 -43.56
#